data_19da73984fee3033316c646d1aa37575
#
_entry.id   19da73984fee3033316c646d1aa37575
#
_cell.length_a   1.000
_cell.length_b   1.000
_cell.length_c   1.000
_cell.angle_alpha   90.00
_cell.angle_beta   90.00
_cell.angle_gamma   90.00
#
_symmetry.space_group_name_H-M   'P 1'
#
loop_
_entity.id
_entity.type
_entity.pdbx_description
1 polymer ?
#
loop_
_entity_poly.entity_id
_entity_poly.type
_entity_poly.pdbx_seq_one_letter_code
_entity_poly.pdbx_strand_id
1 'polypeptide(L)'
;MTVRSVTSNQDDIYKNLEAVVRKYAATTFLRPVADHTREAFEQASDFVRSFYGSRATGRLDLVLDSGCGTGESTLHLAKKFPNVPVIGIDKSAVRLSKAGNERQLEVSAGDACDVPANAFWVRAELLDFWRLALEKVDAGEWQILHHALYYPNPWPKESEATRRFHLHPIFPTLLRLSPVTELRTNWDIYAREFKEAARIAGDLLSLNLDVECSAFSPENPETAFERKYQAAGQELYRTLVKVCLSSK
;
A
#
# COMPACT_ATOMS: atom_id res chain seq x y z
N MET A 1 15.13 -23.28 -1.20
CA MET A 1 14.23 -23.04 -0.03
C MET A 1 12.80 -23.30 -0.46
N THR A 2 12.08 -24.19 0.22
CA THR A 2 10.66 -24.46 -0.11
C THR A 2 9.82 -23.27 0.31
N VAL A 3 9.14 -22.64 -0.63
CA VAL A 3 8.22 -21.56 -0.38
C VAL A 3 6.90 -22.15 0.10
N ARG A 4 6.55 -21.89 1.37
CA ARG A 4 5.28 -22.36 1.92
C ARG A 4 4.14 -21.51 1.37
N SER A 5 3.09 -22.17 0.89
CA SER A 5 1.80 -21.53 0.66
C SER A 5 1.21 -21.03 1.98
N VAL A 6 0.28 -20.08 1.90
CA VAL A 6 -0.45 -19.62 3.07
C VAL A 6 -1.29 -20.78 3.62
N THR A 7 -1.02 -21.18 4.85
CA THR A 7 -1.78 -22.23 5.53
C THR A 7 -2.84 -21.56 6.40
N SER A 8 -4.11 -21.86 6.14
CA SER A 8 -5.26 -21.27 6.81
C SER A 8 -6.17 -22.37 7.37
N ASN A 9 -6.92 -22.06 8.41
CA ASN A 9 -8.08 -22.82 8.88
C ASN A 9 -9.40 -22.19 8.41
N GLN A 10 -9.33 -21.29 7.44
CA GLN A 10 -10.46 -20.59 6.85
C GLN A 10 -10.59 -21.07 5.40
N ASP A 11 -11.78 -21.55 5.05
CA ASP A 11 -12.06 -22.14 3.73
C ASP A 11 -12.70 -21.14 2.76
N ASP A 12 -13.28 -20.03 3.29
CA ASP A 12 -13.93 -18.99 2.52
C ASP A 12 -13.71 -17.62 3.20
N ILE A 13 -14.30 -16.55 2.67
CA ILE A 13 -14.27 -15.22 3.27
C ILE A 13 -14.74 -15.24 4.72
N TYR A 14 -14.20 -14.35 5.54
CA TYR A 14 -14.52 -14.28 6.97
C TYR A 14 -16.03 -14.09 7.19
N LYS A 15 -16.63 -14.99 7.94
CA LYS A 15 -18.11 -15.05 8.11
C LYS A 15 -18.74 -13.78 8.66
N ASN A 16 -17.99 -12.98 9.46
CA ASN A 16 -18.47 -11.72 10.02
C ASN A 16 -17.94 -10.50 9.25
N LEU A 17 -17.42 -10.68 8.02
CA LEU A 17 -16.81 -9.61 7.22
C LEU A 17 -17.73 -8.40 7.10
N GLU A 18 -18.96 -8.59 6.64
CA GLU A 18 -19.91 -7.51 6.44
C GLU A 18 -20.21 -6.77 7.75
N ALA A 19 -20.46 -7.47 8.84
CA ALA A 19 -20.77 -6.85 10.13
C ALA A 19 -19.58 -6.01 10.65
N VAL A 20 -18.34 -6.51 10.49
CA VAL A 20 -17.14 -5.80 10.90
C VAL A 20 -16.89 -4.57 10.03
N VAL A 21 -17.03 -4.68 8.72
CA VAL A 21 -16.86 -3.56 7.78
C VAL A 21 -17.89 -2.47 8.04
N ARG A 22 -19.18 -2.84 8.20
CA ARG A 22 -20.25 -1.89 8.53
C ARG A 22 -19.98 -1.15 9.84
N LYS A 23 -19.56 -1.89 10.88
CA LYS A 23 -19.17 -1.30 12.16
C LYS A 23 -18.07 -0.25 11.99
N TYR A 24 -17.01 -0.59 11.26
CA TYR A 24 -15.86 0.29 11.14
C TYR A 24 -16.03 1.42 10.13
N ALA A 25 -16.88 1.26 9.12
CA ALA A 25 -17.25 2.35 8.22
C ALA A 25 -17.96 3.51 8.96
N ALA A 26 -18.67 3.20 10.06
CA ALA A 26 -19.37 4.17 10.90
C ALA A 26 -18.50 4.73 12.06
N THR A 27 -17.21 4.38 12.14
CA THR A 27 -16.35 4.76 13.27
C THR A 27 -15.09 5.48 12.79
N THR A 28 -14.59 6.42 13.60
CA THR A 28 -13.31 7.08 13.36
C THR A 28 -12.22 6.37 14.19
N PHE A 29 -11.11 6.03 13.56
CA PHE A 29 -9.95 5.46 14.24
C PHE A 29 -9.12 6.56 14.89
N LEU A 30 -9.14 6.62 16.25
CA LEU A 30 -8.61 7.75 17.04
C LEU A 30 -7.36 7.41 17.87
N ARG A 31 -6.64 6.33 17.57
CA ARG A 31 -5.39 6.04 18.26
C ARG A 31 -4.42 7.22 18.13
N PRO A 32 -3.72 7.65 19.21
CA PRO A 32 -2.69 8.68 19.10
C PRO A 32 -1.63 8.30 18.05
N VAL A 33 -1.21 9.26 17.23
CA VAL A 33 -0.12 9.09 16.27
C VAL A 33 1.19 9.03 17.03
N ALA A 34 2.02 8.03 16.75
CA ALA A 34 3.34 7.88 17.37
C ALA A 34 4.30 8.97 16.87
N ASP A 35 5.09 9.56 17.78
CA ASP A 35 5.98 10.69 17.47
C ASP A 35 6.96 10.37 16.34
N HIS A 36 7.59 9.19 16.37
CA HIS A 36 8.51 8.76 15.29
C HIS A 36 7.83 8.66 13.92
N THR A 37 6.52 8.35 13.87
CA THR A 37 5.77 8.35 12.62
C THR A 37 5.45 9.77 12.17
N ARG A 38 5.20 10.69 13.09
CA ARG A 38 5.01 12.11 12.77
C ARG A 38 6.28 12.72 12.19
N GLU A 39 7.43 12.46 12.81
CA GLU A 39 8.73 12.89 12.30
C GLU A 39 9.03 12.33 10.91
N ALA A 40 8.77 11.04 10.70
CA ALA A 40 8.94 10.38 9.39
C ALA A 40 7.98 10.97 8.34
N PHE A 41 6.78 11.33 8.73
CA PHE A 41 5.79 11.95 7.85
C PHE A 41 6.24 13.37 7.43
N GLU A 42 6.80 14.16 8.35
CA GLU A 42 7.36 15.47 8.02
C GLU A 42 8.53 15.34 7.04
N GLN A 43 9.44 14.38 7.25
CA GLN A 43 10.53 14.10 6.30
C GLN A 43 10.00 13.73 4.91
N ALA A 44 8.97 12.90 4.82
CA ALA A 44 8.32 12.58 3.55
C ALA A 44 7.67 13.81 2.91
N SER A 45 7.05 14.66 3.72
CA SER A 45 6.40 15.91 3.24
C SER A 45 7.42 16.90 2.71
N ASP A 46 8.58 17.02 3.38
CA ASP A 46 9.69 17.86 2.95
C ASP A 46 10.30 17.33 1.64
N PHE A 47 10.45 16.01 1.51
CA PHE A 47 10.89 15.39 0.27
C PHE A 47 9.94 15.70 -0.89
N VAL A 48 8.63 15.53 -0.70
CA VAL A 48 7.62 15.83 -1.73
C VAL A 48 7.72 17.30 -2.15
N ARG A 49 7.78 18.24 -1.21
CA ARG A 49 7.95 19.67 -1.51
C ARG A 49 9.25 19.97 -2.25
N SER A 50 10.36 19.39 -1.80
CA SER A 50 11.69 19.59 -2.39
C SER A 50 11.76 19.06 -3.82
N PHE A 51 11.11 17.93 -4.10
CA PHE A 51 11.05 17.36 -5.44
C PHE A 51 10.41 18.32 -6.45
N TYR A 52 9.35 18.99 -6.06
CA TYR A 52 8.71 19.99 -6.91
C TYR A 52 9.43 21.33 -6.93
N GLY A 53 10.17 21.70 -5.88
CA GLY A 53 10.91 22.96 -5.76
C GLY A 53 10.00 24.17 -6.03
N SER A 54 10.37 25.04 -6.97
CA SER A 54 9.56 26.22 -7.35
C SER A 54 8.20 25.86 -7.99
N ARG A 55 8.00 24.61 -8.42
CA ARG A 55 6.71 24.10 -8.94
C ARG A 55 5.77 23.61 -7.82
N ALA A 56 6.17 23.67 -6.56
CA ALA A 56 5.37 23.27 -5.40
C ALA A 56 4.26 24.28 -5.11
N THR A 57 3.35 24.47 -6.08
CA THR A 57 2.21 25.38 -5.98
C THR A 57 0.90 24.56 -6.04
N GLY A 58 0.00 24.81 -5.11
CA GLY A 58 -1.26 24.08 -5.04
C GLY A 58 -1.08 22.63 -4.58
N ARG A 59 -1.89 21.73 -5.15
CA ARG A 59 -1.92 20.32 -4.81
C ARG A 59 -0.73 19.58 -5.41
N LEU A 60 -0.01 18.80 -4.59
CA LEU A 60 1.16 18.02 -4.98
C LEU A 60 0.78 16.55 -5.20
N ASP A 61 1.14 16.03 -6.36
CA ASP A 61 0.92 14.62 -6.72
C ASP A 61 2.00 13.74 -6.09
N LEU A 62 1.64 12.54 -5.64
CA LEU A 62 2.59 11.53 -5.15
C LEU A 62 2.06 10.11 -5.29
N VAL A 63 2.93 9.13 -5.10
CA VAL A 63 2.60 7.70 -5.04
C VAL A 63 2.99 7.17 -3.67
N LEU A 64 2.16 6.31 -3.06
CA LEU A 64 2.49 5.60 -1.82
C LEU A 64 2.74 4.12 -2.10
N ASP A 65 3.84 3.61 -1.54
CA ASP A 65 4.19 2.19 -1.48
C ASP A 65 4.15 1.73 -0.01
N SER A 66 3.01 1.19 0.40
CA SER A 66 2.73 0.86 1.80
C SER A 66 3.17 -0.55 2.16
N GLY A 67 4.12 -0.67 3.09
CA GLY A 67 4.75 -1.93 3.46
C GLY A 67 5.86 -2.32 2.48
N CYS A 68 6.60 -1.35 1.96
CA CYS A 68 7.60 -1.49 0.90
C CYS A 68 8.74 -2.49 1.21
N GLY A 69 8.86 -2.95 2.45
CA GLY A 69 9.87 -3.93 2.85
C GLY A 69 11.29 -3.44 2.61
N THR A 70 12.00 -4.08 1.67
CA THR A 70 13.36 -3.71 1.27
C THR A 70 13.40 -2.58 0.24
N GLY A 71 12.26 -2.02 -0.15
CA GLY A 71 12.15 -0.85 -1.01
C GLY A 71 12.22 -1.12 -2.51
N GLU A 72 12.23 -2.39 -2.93
CA GLU A 72 12.32 -2.76 -4.34
C GLU A 72 11.08 -2.30 -5.13
N SER A 73 9.87 -2.51 -4.60
CA SER A 73 8.64 -2.02 -5.21
C SER A 73 8.62 -0.49 -5.36
N THR A 74 9.19 0.21 -4.37
CA THR A 74 9.31 1.68 -4.44
C THR A 74 10.15 2.12 -5.63
N LEU A 75 11.27 1.43 -5.92
CA LEU A 75 12.13 1.71 -7.09
C LEU A 75 11.38 1.46 -8.41
N HIS A 76 10.63 0.37 -8.51
CA HIS A 76 9.84 0.05 -9.70
C HIS A 76 8.73 1.08 -9.91
N LEU A 77 8.03 1.46 -8.84
CA LEU A 77 7.03 2.53 -8.89
C LEU A 77 7.65 3.88 -9.28
N ALA A 78 8.84 4.21 -8.76
CA ALA A 78 9.54 5.45 -9.11
C ALA A 78 9.93 5.50 -10.61
N LYS A 79 10.33 4.37 -11.19
CA LYS A 79 10.57 4.26 -12.64
C LYS A 79 9.26 4.36 -13.45
N LYS A 80 8.17 3.80 -12.93
CA LYS A 80 6.83 3.84 -13.56
C LYS A 80 6.20 5.24 -13.52
N PHE A 81 6.49 6.01 -12.47
CA PHE A 81 5.99 7.37 -12.26
C PHE A 81 7.15 8.40 -12.20
N PRO A 82 7.94 8.60 -13.28
CA PRO A 82 9.22 9.31 -13.22
C PRO A 82 9.11 10.79 -12.82
N ASN A 83 7.94 11.39 -12.99
CA ASN A 83 7.70 12.81 -12.72
C ASN A 83 6.95 13.07 -11.40
N VAL A 84 6.80 12.02 -10.57
CA VAL A 84 6.02 12.07 -9.33
C VAL A 84 6.82 11.45 -8.20
N PRO A 85 6.91 12.07 -7.01
CA PRO A 85 7.56 11.46 -5.86
C PRO A 85 6.86 10.17 -5.42
N VAL A 86 7.65 9.17 -5.08
CA VAL A 86 7.19 7.88 -4.58
C VAL A 86 7.72 7.68 -3.17
N ILE A 87 6.81 7.50 -2.22
CA ILE A 87 7.13 7.31 -0.80
C ILE A 87 6.95 5.85 -0.42
N GLY A 88 8.04 5.15 -0.15
CA GLY A 88 8.06 3.81 0.42
C GLY A 88 7.99 3.87 1.94
N ILE A 89 7.04 3.15 2.53
CA ILE A 89 6.78 3.16 3.97
C ILE A 89 6.90 1.74 4.51
N ASP A 90 7.75 1.53 5.51
CA ASP A 90 7.79 0.28 6.27
C ASP A 90 8.14 0.56 7.74
N LYS A 91 7.62 -0.26 8.65
CA LYS A 91 7.93 -0.13 10.08
C LYS A 91 9.26 -0.75 10.49
N SER A 92 9.81 -1.63 9.67
CA SER A 92 11.01 -2.40 9.98
C SER A 92 12.29 -1.68 9.55
N ALA A 93 13.01 -1.12 10.52
CA ALA A 93 14.34 -0.55 10.27
C ALA A 93 15.29 -1.55 9.57
N VAL A 94 15.22 -2.84 9.95
CA VAL A 94 16.06 -3.90 9.37
C VAL A 94 15.73 -4.15 7.90
N ARG A 95 14.48 -4.02 7.49
CA ARG A 95 14.12 -4.15 6.06
C ARG A 95 14.56 -2.94 5.28
N LEU A 96 14.29 -1.75 5.79
CA LEU A 96 14.67 -0.50 5.14
C LEU A 96 16.19 -0.31 5.04
N SER A 97 16.98 -0.80 6.01
CA SER A 97 18.44 -0.73 5.90
C SER A 97 19.02 -1.58 4.75
N LYS A 98 18.29 -2.62 4.32
CA LYS A 98 18.65 -3.42 3.15
C LYS A 98 18.39 -2.68 1.83
N ALA A 99 17.40 -1.81 1.78
CA ALA A 99 17.12 -0.98 0.61
C ALA A 99 18.33 -0.10 0.21
N GLY A 100 19.16 0.30 1.20
CA GLY A 100 20.43 0.99 0.95
C GLY A 100 21.56 0.07 0.47
N ASN A 101 21.56 -1.20 0.87
CA ASN A 101 22.65 -2.17 0.57
C ASN A 101 22.44 -2.88 -0.77
N GLU A 102 21.22 -3.11 -1.21
CA GLU A 102 20.94 -3.60 -2.57
C GLU A 102 21.42 -2.59 -3.62
N ARG A 103 21.43 -1.29 -3.28
CA ARG A 103 22.05 -0.24 -4.08
C ARG A 103 23.57 -0.45 -4.31
N GLN A 104 24.29 -1.00 -3.32
CA GLN A 104 25.74 -1.23 -3.41
C GLN A 104 26.11 -2.53 -4.13
N LEU A 105 25.21 -3.54 -4.10
CA LEU A 105 25.45 -4.81 -4.77
C LEU A 105 25.21 -4.74 -6.28
N GLU A 106 24.26 -3.92 -6.73
CA GLU A 106 24.05 -3.68 -8.17
C GLU A 106 25.11 -2.76 -8.78
N VAL A 107 25.71 -1.84 -8.00
CA VAL A 107 26.82 -0.97 -8.44
C VAL A 107 28.11 -1.76 -8.71
N SER A 108 28.29 -2.93 -8.09
CA SER A 108 29.45 -3.80 -8.38
C SER A 108 29.35 -4.56 -9.71
N ALA A 109 28.23 -4.52 -10.41
CA ALA A 109 28.01 -5.19 -11.69
C ALA A 109 28.15 -4.28 -12.93
N GLY A 110 28.71 -3.06 -12.77
CA GLY A 110 29.12 -2.23 -13.90
C GLY A 110 28.11 -1.25 -14.47
N ASP A 111 26.85 -1.32 -14.05
CA ASP A 111 25.84 -0.30 -14.32
C ASP A 111 25.56 0.48 -13.03
N ALA A 112 25.89 1.76 -13.03
CA ALA A 112 25.48 2.67 -11.95
C ALA A 112 23.95 2.69 -11.91
N CYS A 113 23.36 1.88 -11.04
CA CYS A 113 21.91 1.91 -10.82
C CYS A 113 21.60 3.22 -10.07
N ASP A 114 21.39 4.30 -10.84
CA ASP A 114 20.95 5.57 -10.31
C ASP A 114 19.58 5.35 -9.65
N VAL A 115 19.58 5.43 -8.33
CA VAL A 115 18.31 5.48 -7.59
C VAL A 115 17.52 6.65 -8.13
N PRO A 116 16.28 6.42 -8.61
CA PRO A 116 15.48 7.50 -9.13
C PRO A 116 15.34 8.61 -8.09
N ALA A 117 15.63 9.86 -8.49
CA ALA A 117 15.61 11.02 -7.61
C ALA A 117 14.22 11.28 -6.97
N ASN A 118 13.18 10.64 -7.50
CA ASN A 118 11.81 10.69 -7.02
C ASN A 118 11.44 9.57 -6.03
N ALA A 119 12.38 8.71 -5.60
CA ALA A 119 12.14 7.66 -4.62
C ALA A 119 12.64 8.07 -3.23
N PHE A 120 11.80 7.88 -2.22
CA PHE A 120 12.12 8.16 -0.83
C PHE A 120 11.53 7.09 0.10
N TRP A 121 12.24 6.73 1.18
CA TRP A 121 11.80 5.72 2.13
C TRP A 121 11.77 6.30 3.54
N VAL A 122 10.69 5.94 4.27
CA VAL A 122 10.52 6.34 5.67
C VAL A 122 10.16 5.15 6.54
N ARG A 123 10.67 5.17 7.77
CA ARG A 123 10.28 4.23 8.80
C ARG A 123 9.08 4.76 9.57
N ALA A 124 7.90 4.17 9.34
CA ALA A 124 6.68 4.62 9.99
C ALA A 124 5.67 3.47 10.20
N GLU A 125 4.76 3.64 11.15
CA GLU A 125 3.58 2.79 11.29
C GLU A 125 2.54 3.19 10.22
N LEU A 126 2.14 2.24 9.38
CA LEU A 126 1.24 2.50 8.24
C LEU A 126 -0.07 3.16 8.64
N LEU A 127 -0.69 2.68 9.72
CA LEU A 127 -2.00 3.18 10.16
C LEU A 127 -1.95 4.67 10.53
N ASP A 128 -0.87 5.09 11.16
CA ASP A 128 -0.66 6.48 11.58
C ASP A 128 -0.27 7.35 10.38
N PHE A 129 0.62 6.84 9.51
CA PHE A 129 1.02 7.54 8.28
C PHE A 129 -0.17 7.80 7.36
N TRP A 130 -1.05 6.80 7.15
CA TRP A 130 -2.24 6.95 6.32
C TRP A 130 -3.21 8.01 6.86
N ARG A 131 -3.34 8.14 8.16
CA ARG A 131 -4.19 9.20 8.77
C ARG A 131 -3.63 10.58 8.50
N LEU A 132 -2.32 10.77 8.72
CA LEU A 132 -1.65 12.05 8.41
C LEU A 132 -1.70 12.36 6.91
N ALA A 133 -1.52 11.35 6.05
CA ALA A 133 -1.65 11.52 4.61
C ALA A 133 -3.07 11.90 4.19
N LEU A 134 -4.11 11.30 4.82
CA LEU A 134 -5.50 11.67 4.55
C LEU A 134 -5.80 13.11 4.96
N GLU A 135 -5.23 13.61 6.07
CA GLU A 135 -5.35 15.02 6.46
C GLU A 135 -4.83 15.95 5.35
N LYS A 136 -3.70 15.60 4.70
CA LYS A 136 -3.15 16.35 3.55
C LYS A 136 -4.02 16.24 2.30
N VAL A 137 -4.59 15.07 2.04
CA VAL A 137 -5.52 14.85 0.92
C VAL A 137 -6.81 15.67 1.12
N ASP A 138 -7.40 15.61 2.32
CA ASP A 138 -8.63 16.34 2.65
C ASP A 138 -8.41 17.85 2.65
N ALA A 139 -7.20 18.33 2.99
CA ALA A 139 -6.81 19.74 2.89
C ALA A 139 -6.53 20.20 1.45
N GLY A 140 -6.55 19.29 0.46
CA GLY A 140 -6.22 19.58 -0.93
C GLY A 140 -4.73 19.87 -1.17
N GLU A 141 -3.85 19.55 -0.21
CA GLU A 141 -2.41 19.72 -0.34
C GLU A 141 -1.76 18.58 -1.13
N TRP A 142 -2.28 17.34 -0.97
CA TRP A 142 -1.78 16.15 -1.66
C TRP A 142 -2.83 15.50 -2.54
N GLN A 143 -2.36 14.91 -3.65
CA GLN A 143 -3.09 13.90 -4.41
C GLN A 143 -2.23 12.64 -4.53
N ILE A 144 -2.67 11.56 -3.92
CA ILE A 144 -2.01 10.28 -4.03
C ILE A 144 -2.56 9.60 -5.29
N LEU A 145 -1.78 9.62 -6.38
CA LEU A 145 -2.21 9.11 -7.69
C LEU A 145 -2.38 7.59 -7.70
N HIS A 146 -1.55 6.89 -6.91
CA HIS A 146 -1.55 5.44 -6.80
C HIS A 146 -1.10 5.03 -5.39
N HIS A 147 -1.84 4.11 -4.78
CA HIS A 147 -1.52 3.53 -3.49
C HIS A 147 -1.27 2.02 -3.66
N ALA A 148 -0.01 1.62 -3.57
CA ALA A 148 0.40 0.23 -3.62
C ALA A 148 0.38 -0.39 -2.21
N LEU A 149 -0.22 -1.58 -2.09
CA LEU A 149 -0.26 -2.39 -0.88
C LEU A 149 0.06 -3.84 -1.26
N TYR A 150 1.37 -4.12 -1.36
CA TYR A 150 1.83 -5.39 -1.90
C TYR A 150 2.21 -6.38 -0.81
N TYR A 151 1.59 -7.56 -0.85
CA TYR A 151 1.85 -8.69 0.05
C TYR A 151 1.80 -8.34 1.54
N PRO A 152 0.71 -7.66 2.00
CA PRO A 152 0.52 -7.42 3.42
C PRO A 152 0.49 -8.73 4.19
N ASN A 153 0.78 -8.68 5.49
CA ASN A 153 0.68 -9.88 6.32
C ASN A 153 -0.75 -10.47 6.24
N PRO A 154 -0.91 -11.71 5.80
CA PRO A 154 -2.23 -12.27 5.51
C PRO A 154 -3.05 -12.60 6.75
N TRP A 155 -2.42 -12.79 7.93
CA TRP A 155 -3.11 -13.22 9.16
C TRP A 155 -4.07 -14.39 8.88
N PRO A 156 -3.55 -15.59 8.49
CA PRO A 156 -4.37 -16.61 7.87
C PRO A 156 -5.32 -17.35 8.82
N LYS A 157 -5.16 -17.18 10.12
CA LYS A 157 -6.09 -17.77 11.09
C LYS A 157 -7.36 -16.93 11.18
N GLU A 158 -8.53 -17.58 11.21
CA GLU A 158 -9.82 -16.90 11.35
C GLU A 158 -9.86 -16.02 12.62
N SER A 159 -9.28 -16.49 13.73
CA SER A 159 -9.18 -15.72 14.98
C SER A 159 -8.35 -14.43 14.89
N GLU A 160 -7.55 -14.27 13.84
CA GLU A 160 -6.72 -13.10 13.58
C GLU A 160 -7.25 -12.22 12.44
N ALA A 161 -8.41 -12.57 11.86
CA ALA A 161 -8.98 -11.90 10.70
C ALA A 161 -9.08 -10.37 10.87
N THR A 162 -9.44 -9.90 12.07
CA THR A 162 -9.55 -8.46 12.37
C THR A 162 -8.21 -7.69 12.36
N ARG A 163 -7.08 -8.38 12.18
CA ARG A 163 -5.78 -7.74 11.93
C ARG A 163 -5.53 -7.40 10.46
N ARG A 164 -6.34 -7.95 9.54
CA ARG A 164 -6.29 -7.61 8.11
C ARG A 164 -6.77 -6.19 7.92
N PHE A 165 -6.16 -5.44 7.01
CA PHE A 165 -6.48 -4.02 6.83
C PHE A 165 -7.94 -3.76 6.50
N HIS A 166 -8.57 -4.63 5.69
CA HIS A 166 -9.97 -4.50 5.31
C HIS A 166 -10.96 -4.86 6.44
N LEU A 167 -10.50 -5.47 7.52
CA LEU A 167 -11.27 -5.76 8.73
C LEU A 167 -10.79 -4.93 9.94
N HIS A 168 -10.02 -3.87 9.68
CA HIS A 168 -9.51 -2.95 10.69
C HIS A 168 -10.23 -1.59 10.59
N PRO A 169 -10.43 -0.84 11.70
CA PRO A 169 -11.08 0.48 11.66
C PRO A 169 -10.34 1.54 10.82
N ILE A 170 -9.13 1.28 10.35
CA ILE A 170 -8.38 2.13 9.41
C ILE A 170 -8.89 2.01 7.96
N PHE A 171 -9.69 1.02 7.64
CA PHE A 171 -10.05 0.73 6.26
C PHE A 171 -10.77 1.88 5.53
N PRO A 172 -11.70 2.62 6.17
CA PRO A 172 -12.27 3.84 5.58
C PRO A 172 -11.22 4.88 5.18
N THR A 173 -10.17 5.06 6.01
CA THR A 173 -9.04 5.93 5.69
C THR A 173 -8.31 5.44 4.45
N LEU A 174 -7.99 4.14 4.38
CA LEU A 174 -7.29 3.53 3.25
C LEU A 174 -8.03 3.76 1.92
N LEU A 175 -9.34 3.59 1.89
CA LEU A 175 -10.16 3.77 0.68
C LEU A 175 -10.25 5.22 0.19
N ARG A 176 -10.03 6.19 1.08
CA ARG A 176 -10.08 7.63 0.77
C ARG A 176 -8.74 8.23 0.38
N LEU A 177 -7.63 7.50 0.61
CA LEU A 177 -6.27 8.02 0.36
C LEU A 177 -6.00 8.32 -1.10
N SER A 178 -6.47 7.46 -2.00
CA SER A 178 -6.09 7.50 -3.41
C SER A 178 -7.25 7.13 -4.32
N PRO A 179 -7.35 7.74 -5.51
CA PRO A 179 -8.30 7.30 -6.52
C PRO A 179 -7.98 5.89 -7.06
N VAL A 180 -6.76 5.39 -6.85
CA VAL A 180 -6.35 4.04 -7.28
C VAL A 180 -5.58 3.36 -6.16
N THR A 181 -6.16 2.31 -5.58
CA THR A 181 -5.47 1.42 -4.63
C THR A 181 -5.28 0.05 -5.23
N GLU A 182 -4.05 -0.45 -5.24
CA GLU A 182 -3.69 -1.78 -5.75
C GLU A 182 -3.19 -2.66 -4.61
N LEU A 183 -3.95 -3.71 -4.30
CA LEU A 183 -3.53 -4.79 -3.42
C LEU A 183 -2.98 -5.95 -4.25
N ARG A 184 -1.84 -6.53 -3.84
CA ARG A 184 -1.34 -7.81 -4.33
C ARG A 184 -1.15 -8.79 -3.19
N THR A 185 -1.48 -10.05 -3.41
CA THR A 185 -1.35 -11.11 -2.41
C THR A 185 -1.20 -12.48 -3.10
N ASN A 186 -0.65 -13.47 -2.39
CA ASN A 186 -0.63 -14.88 -2.80
C ASN A 186 -1.72 -15.70 -2.10
N TRP A 187 -2.75 -15.05 -1.57
CA TRP A 187 -3.84 -15.72 -0.88
C TRP A 187 -5.20 -15.23 -1.38
N ASP A 188 -5.92 -16.11 -2.09
CA ASP A 188 -7.21 -15.84 -2.72
C ASP A 188 -8.23 -15.26 -1.75
N ILE A 189 -8.37 -15.86 -0.57
CA ILE A 189 -9.33 -15.39 0.45
C ILE A 189 -9.07 -13.93 0.82
N TYR A 190 -7.81 -13.53 1.00
CA TYR A 190 -7.48 -12.13 1.31
C TYR A 190 -7.91 -11.18 0.19
N ALA A 191 -7.66 -11.56 -1.06
CA ALA A 191 -8.02 -10.75 -2.23
C ALA A 191 -9.54 -10.60 -2.36
N ARG A 192 -10.28 -11.69 -2.19
CA ARG A 192 -11.75 -11.70 -2.23
C ARG A 192 -12.37 -10.91 -1.08
N GLU A 193 -11.85 -11.09 0.14
CA GLU A 193 -12.27 -10.31 1.31
C GLU A 193 -12.04 -8.81 1.12
N PHE A 194 -10.86 -8.43 0.58
CA PHE A 194 -10.55 -7.03 0.33
C PHE A 194 -11.51 -6.42 -0.69
N LYS A 195 -11.82 -7.15 -1.78
CA LYS A 195 -12.82 -6.74 -2.78
C LYS A 195 -14.18 -6.50 -2.14
N GLU A 196 -14.68 -7.49 -1.41
CA GLU A 196 -16.04 -7.41 -0.82
C GLU A 196 -16.12 -6.33 0.27
N ALA A 197 -15.09 -6.21 1.10
CA ALA A 197 -15.00 -5.14 2.10
C ALA A 197 -14.96 -3.75 1.45
N ALA A 198 -14.22 -3.58 0.34
CA ALA A 198 -14.15 -2.32 -0.38
C ALA A 198 -15.51 -1.94 -0.97
N ARG A 199 -16.25 -2.91 -1.52
CA ARG A 199 -17.60 -2.69 -2.04
C ARG A 199 -18.57 -2.25 -0.95
N ILE A 200 -18.62 -2.98 0.17
CA ILE A 200 -19.50 -2.66 1.31
C ILE A 200 -19.14 -1.28 1.92
N ALA A 201 -17.85 -1.04 2.17
CA ALA A 201 -17.42 0.22 2.74
C ALA A 201 -17.60 1.40 1.77
N GLY A 202 -17.39 1.19 0.47
CA GLY A 202 -17.63 2.18 -0.57
C GLY A 202 -19.07 2.67 -0.58
N ASP A 203 -20.03 1.76 -0.56
CA ASP A 203 -21.46 2.09 -0.50
C ASP A 203 -21.80 2.93 0.75
N LEU A 204 -21.28 2.53 1.92
CA LEU A 204 -21.52 3.22 3.18
C LEU A 204 -20.86 4.60 3.27
N LEU A 205 -19.72 4.77 2.62
CA LEU A 205 -18.96 6.02 2.58
C LEU A 205 -19.37 6.92 1.40
N SER A 206 -20.35 6.50 0.60
CA SER A 206 -20.77 7.20 -0.62
C SER A 206 -19.61 7.40 -1.62
N LEU A 207 -18.68 6.44 -1.65
CA LEU A 207 -17.61 6.38 -2.63
C LEU A 207 -18.08 5.53 -3.82
N ASN A 208 -18.08 6.12 -5.01
CA ASN A 208 -18.35 5.35 -6.24
C ASN A 208 -17.10 4.56 -6.62
N LEU A 209 -17.05 3.29 -6.22
CA LEU A 209 -15.89 2.42 -6.41
C LEU A 209 -16.13 1.38 -7.49
N ASP A 210 -15.17 1.28 -8.41
CA ASP A 210 -14.98 0.11 -9.27
C ASP A 210 -13.94 -0.81 -8.63
N VAL A 211 -14.31 -2.07 -8.36
CA VAL A 211 -13.46 -3.01 -7.64
C VAL A 211 -13.30 -4.31 -8.41
N GLU A 212 -12.13 -4.47 -9.01
CA GLU A 212 -11.74 -5.66 -9.75
C GLU A 212 -10.84 -6.56 -8.88
N CYS A 213 -11.05 -7.88 -8.94
CA CYS A 213 -10.18 -8.86 -8.31
C CYS A 213 -9.96 -10.02 -9.28
N SER A 214 -8.70 -10.36 -9.53
CA SER A 214 -8.32 -11.42 -10.46
C SER A 214 -7.00 -12.07 -10.06
N ALA A 215 -6.82 -13.33 -10.47
CA ALA A 215 -5.49 -13.90 -10.57
C ALA A 215 -4.66 -13.11 -11.60
N PHE A 216 -3.36 -12.98 -11.36
CA PHE A 216 -2.46 -12.32 -12.28
C PHE A 216 -1.07 -12.96 -12.27
N SER A 217 -0.36 -12.80 -13.38
CA SER A 217 1.04 -13.22 -13.49
C SER A 217 1.85 -12.00 -13.96
N PRO A 218 2.70 -11.42 -13.10
CA PRO A 218 3.50 -10.27 -13.49
C PRO A 218 4.59 -10.71 -14.49
N GLU A 219 4.70 -10.03 -15.62
CA GLU A 219 5.80 -10.22 -16.57
C GLU A 219 7.13 -9.81 -15.92
N ASN A 220 7.09 -8.69 -15.20
CA ASN A 220 8.22 -8.17 -14.45
C ASN A 220 7.82 -8.07 -12.96
N PRO A 221 8.24 -9.03 -12.12
CA PRO A 221 7.92 -8.97 -10.70
C PRO A 221 8.46 -7.71 -10.03
N GLU A 222 7.60 -7.00 -9.32
CA GLU A 222 7.94 -5.74 -8.65
C GLU A 222 8.49 -5.94 -7.23
N THR A 223 8.42 -7.17 -6.70
CA THR A 223 8.91 -7.51 -5.37
C THR A 223 9.65 -8.84 -5.34
N ALA A 224 10.56 -9.01 -4.38
CA ALA A 224 11.18 -10.30 -4.09
C ALA A 224 10.13 -11.39 -3.76
N PHE A 225 8.98 -11.01 -3.20
CA PHE A 225 7.88 -11.94 -2.92
C PHE A 225 7.24 -12.45 -4.20
N GLU A 226 6.98 -11.58 -5.18
CA GLU A 226 6.44 -12.00 -6.49
C GLU A 226 7.36 -12.99 -7.19
N ARG A 227 8.65 -12.67 -7.30
CA ARG A 227 9.63 -13.59 -7.88
C ARG A 227 9.65 -14.94 -7.17
N LYS A 228 9.65 -14.91 -5.84
CA LYS A 228 9.69 -16.11 -5.01
C LYS A 228 8.43 -16.98 -5.17
N TYR A 229 7.25 -16.37 -5.18
CA TYR A 229 5.98 -17.08 -5.29
C TYR A 229 5.78 -17.60 -6.72
N GLN A 230 6.10 -16.80 -7.72
CA GLN A 230 6.04 -17.19 -9.13
C GLN A 230 7.00 -18.37 -9.43
N ALA A 231 8.24 -18.31 -8.94
CA ALA A 231 9.20 -19.40 -9.05
C ALA A 231 8.76 -20.70 -8.35
N ALA A 232 7.89 -20.57 -7.34
CA ALA A 232 7.28 -21.70 -6.63
C ALA A 232 5.95 -22.18 -7.25
N GLY A 233 5.54 -21.62 -8.39
CA GLY A 233 4.28 -21.96 -9.05
C GLY A 233 3.02 -21.57 -8.26
N GLN A 234 3.14 -20.62 -7.31
CA GLN A 234 1.99 -20.14 -6.57
C GLN A 234 1.20 -19.13 -7.41
N GLU A 235 -0.10 -19.20 -7.32
CA GLU A 235 -0.99 -18.20 -7.92
C GLU A 235 -0.93 -16.89 -7.15
N LEU A 236 -0.92 -15.77 -7.87
CA LEU A 236 -0.93 -14.43 -7.33
C LEU A 236 -2.25 -13.75 -7.68
N TYR A 237 -2.72 -12.93 -6.76
CA TYR A 237 -4.00 -12.22 -6.89
C TYR A 237 -3.78 -10.72 -6.77
N ARG A 238 -4.51 -9.98 -7.59
CA ARG A 238 -4.54 -8.53 -7.58
C ARG A 238 -5.98 -8.05 -7.36
N THR A 239 -6.15 -7.15 -6.38
CA THR A 239 -7.39 -6.39 -6.23
C THR A 239 -7.11 -4.92 -6.51
N LEU A 240 -7.81 -4.36 -7.49
CA LEU A 240 -7.71 -2.98 -7.90
C LEU A 240 -9.00 -2.25 -7.51
N VAL A 241 -8.86 -1.22 -6.67
CA VAL A 241 -9.96 -0.34 -6.25
C VAL A 241 -9.76 1.01 -6.92
N LYS A 242 -10.73 1.44 -7.72
CA LYS A 242 -10.73 2.73 -8.40
C LYS A 242 -11.91 3.58 -7.95
N VAL A 243 -11.66 4.83 -7.64
CA VAL A 243 -12.73 5.80 -7.40
C VAL A 243 -13.19 6.34 -8.75
N CYS A 244 -14.45 6.05 -9.10
CA CYS A 244 -15.07 6.59 -10.30
C CYS A 244 -15.55 8.01 -10.05
N LEU A 245 -15.04 8.96 -10.82
CA LEU A 245 -15.56 10.32 -10.80
C LEU A 245 -16.99 10.29 -11.32
N SER A 246 -17.95 10.79 -10.52
CA SER A 246 -19.30 11.01 -11.01
C SER A 246 -19.23 11.99 -12.18
N SER A 247 -19.67 11.56 -13.36
CA SER A 247 -19.88 12.48 -14.48
C SER A 247 -20.88 13.55 -14.02
N LYS A 248 -20.40 14.79 -13.86
CA LYS A 248 -21.28 15.95 -13.62
C LYS A 248 -22.06 16.27 -14.87
#